data_9ef9ae6a519cc5dfd84e0d771f9392de
#
_entry.id   9ef9ae6a519cc5dfd84e0d771f9392de
#
_cell.length_a   1.000
_cell.length_b   1.000
_cell.length_c   1.000
_cell.angle_alpha   90.00
_cell.angle_beta   90.00
_cell.angle_gamma   90.00
#
_symmetry.space_group_name_H-M   'P 1'
#
loop_
_entity.id
_entity.type
_entity.pdbx_description
1 polymer ?
#
loop_
_entity_poly.entity_id
_entity_poly.type
_entity_poly.pdbx_seq_one_letter_code
_entity_poly.pdbx_strand_id
1 'polypeptide(L)'
;MCVFVQYPSEGVVMAADSDQKNIQIVGTASMNTYDVALRVGKTKQLVCNGTTGKMVWKSSNPKVATVDKKGLVKAIKPGKAMISVSGGNLIGSMTCKVGVSKKITTKQARRKIMAMKKTYKEGLSWTNENRQYFWEATNCQCYGCIALCGEISDKVFGKYAPVTKHSNFSRIKAGDHIRIGNEHSVMVLQKNGNT
;
A
#
# COMPACT_ATOMS: atom_id res chain seq x y z
N MET A 1 -12.71 0.44 -14.52
CA MET A 1 -13.04 -0.57 -13.49
C MET A 1 -11.71 -1.07 -12.94
N CYS A 2 -11.33 -0.69 -11.70
CA CYS A 2 -10.12 -1.23 -11.09
C CYS A 2 -10.40 -2.68 -10.69
N VAL A 3 -9.78 -3.62 -11.39
CA VAL A 3 -9.82 -5.02 -10.99
C VAL A 3 -8.84 -5.16 -9.82
N PHE A 4 -9.35 -5.39 -8.63
CA PHE A 4 -8.54 -5.83 -7.50
C PHE A 4 -8.11 -7.27 -7.79
N VAL A 5 -6.85 -7.47 -8.14
CA VAL A 5 -6.27 -8.81 -8.16
C VAL A 5 -6.09 -9.24 -6.71
N GLN A 6 -7.01 -10.07 -6.24
CA GLN A 6 -6.92 -10.71 -4.94
C GLN A 6 -5.91 -11.85 -5.08
N TYR A 7 -4.72 -11.68 -4.50
CA TYR A 7 -3.79 -12.79 -4.38
C TYR A 7 -4.38 -13.84 -3.44
N PRO A 8 -4.26 -15.14 -3.75
CA PRO A 8 -4.67 -16.18 -2.82
C PRO A 8 -3.82 -16.04 -1.55
N SER A 9 -4.50 -15.71 -0.47
CA SER A 9 -3.91 -15.22 0.77
C SER A 9 -4.04 -16.23 1.90
N GLU A 10 -4.39 -17.49 1.58
CA GLU A 10 -4.62 -18.51 2.57
C GLU A 10 -3.42 -19.44 2.68
N GLY A 11 -2.88 -19.54 3.89
CA GLY A 11 -1.88 -20.53 4.26
C GLY A 11 -2.56 -21.81 4.75
N VAL A 12 -2.02 -22.96 4.41
CA VAL A 12 -2.52 -24.26 4.89
C VAL A 12 -1.93 -24.56 6.26
N VAL A 13 -2.77 -25.00 7.19
CA VAL A 13 -2.40 -25.35 8.56
C VAL A 13 -2.54 -26.86 8.75
N MET A 14 -1.53 -27.48 9.35
CA MET A 14 -1.52 -28.91 9.66
C MET A 14 -1.62 -29.15 11.16
N ALA A 15 -2.36 -30.20 11.57
CA ALA A 15 -2.19 -30.85 12.86
C ALA A 15 -1.52 -32.21 12.65
N ALA A 16 -0.54 -32.52 13.49
CA ALA A 16 0.02 -33.85 13.56
C ALA A 16 -0.83 -34.67 14.55
N ASP A 17 -1.36 -35.81 14.09
CA ASP A 17 -1.89 -36.84 14.96
C ASP A 17 -0.72 -37.67 15.51
N SER A 18 -0.68 -37.86 16.84
CA SER A 18 0.44 -38.51 17.53
C SER A 18 0.62 -39.99 17.17
N ASP A 19 -0.39 -40.62 16.56
CA ASP A 19 -0.43 -42.08 16.32
C ASP A 19 -0.47 -42.53 14.87
N GLN A 20 -0.57 -41.59 13.91
CA GLN A 20 -0.59 -41.92 12.48
C GLN A 20 0.34 -41.01 11.67
N LYS A 21 1.12 -41.63 10.78
CA LYS A 21 1.96 -40.93 9.78
C LYS A 21 1.17 -40.08 8.76
N ASN A 22 -0.08 -39.79 8.99
CA ASN A 22 -0.94 -39.02 8.11
C ASN A 22 -1.02 -37.58 8.59
N ILE A 23 -0.50 -36.70 7.77
CA ILE A 23 -0.63 -35.25 7.94
C ILE A 23 -2.05 -34.87 7.50
N GLN A 24 -2.89 -34.39 8.41
CA GLN A 24 -4.21 -33.85 8.08
C GLN A 24 -4.14 -32.32 7.96
N ILE A 25 -4.75 -31.79 6.89
CA ILE A 25 -4.98 -30.36 6.73
C ILE A 25 -6.19 -30.01 7.59
N VAL A 26 -5.98 -29.24 8.67
CA VAL A 26 -7.02 -28.95 9.68
C VAL A 26 -7.66 -27.58 9.49
N GLY A 27 -7.19 -26.78 8.54
CA GLY A 27 -7.74 -25.45 8.30
C GLY A 27 -6.87 -24.56 7.42
N THR A 28 -7.31 -23.34 7.23
CA THR A 28 -6.58 -22.30 6.50
C THR A 28 -6.08 -21.22 7.46
N ALA A 29 -4.83 -20.83 7.30
CA ALA A 29 -4.27 -19.68 7.99
C ALA A 29 -4.44 -18.42 7.15
N SER A 30 -4.63 -17.27 7.79
CA SER A 30 -4.73 -16.00 7.10
C SER A 30 -4.00 -14.89 7.85
N MET A 31 -3.51 -13.88 7.12
CA MET A 31 -3.02 -12.66 7.73
C MET A 31 -4.13 -11.61 7.78
N ASN A 32 -4.12 -10.78 8.84
CA ASN A 32 -5.07 -9.67 8.95
C ASN A 32 -4.91 -8.60 7.84
N THR A 33 -3.79 -8.60 7.12
CA THR A 33 -3.56 -7.77 5.93
C THR A 33 -2.34 -8.27 5.16
N TYR A 34 -2.33 -8.08 3.84
CA TYR A 34 -1.25 -8.48 2.92
C TYR A 34 -0.54 -7.31 2.25
N ASP A 35 -1.08 -6.11 2.43
CA ASP A 35 -0.48 -4.85 1.95
C ASP A 35 -0.67 -3.75 3.00
N VAL A 36 0.40 -3.09 3.34
CA VAL A 36 0.45 -2.04 4.38
C VAL A 36 1.25 -0.86 3.87
N ALA A 37 0.65 0.32 3.88
CA ALA A 37 1.33 1.59 3.63
C ALA A 37 1.52 2.36 4.94
N LEU A 38 2.78 2.68 5.28
CA LEU A 38 3.14 3.37 6.51
C LEU A 38 3.93 4.65 6.24
N ARG A 39 3.79 5.60 7.15
CA ARG A 39 4.75 6.72 7.25
C ARG A 39 5.92 6.32 8.14
N VAL A 40 7.12 6.83 7.84
CA VAL A 40 8.31 6.65 8.70
C VAL A 40 7.95 6.93 10.16
N GLY A 41 8.37 6.06 11.07
CA GLY A 41 8.12 6.10 12.50
C GLY A 41 6.78 5.51 12.95
N LYS A 42 5.88 5.14 12.02
CA LYS A 42 4.61 4.49 12.36
C LYS A 42 4.78 2.97 12.45
N THR A 43 3.85 2.35 13.17
CA THR A 43 3.80 0.89 13.38
C THR A 43 2.49 0.30 12.87
N LYS A 44 2.50 -1.01 12.60
CA LYS A 44 1.32 -1.81 12.27
C LYS A 44 1.46 -3.19 12.86
N GLN A 45 0.45 -3.65 13.58
CA GLN A 45 0.38 -5.02 14.05
C GLN A 45 -0.08 -5.92 12.90
N LEU A 46 0.76 -6.91 12.55
CA LEU A 46 0.38 -8.05 11.72
C LEU A 46 0.00 -9.21 12.64
N VAL A 47 -1.05 -9.93 12.24
CA VAL A 47 -1.56 -11.10 12.97
C VAL A 47 -1.71 -12.23 11.96
N CYS A 48 -1.28 -13.41 12.33
CA CYS A 48 -1.50 -14.65 11.59
C CYS A 48 -2.59 -15.43 12.32
N ASN A 49 -3.79 -15.49 11.74
CA ASN A 49 -4.94 -16.18 12.30
C ASN A 49 -4.95 -17.66 11.87
N GLY A 50 -5.61 -18.52 12.64
CA GLY A 50 -5.74 -19.94 12.34
C GLY A 50 -4.46 -20.75 12.56
N THR A 51 -3.42 -20.17 13.18
CA THR A 51 -2.15 -20.85 13.47
C THR A 51 -1.96 -21.06 14.97
N THR A 52 -1.23 -22.13 15.32
CA THR A 52 -0.81 -22.45 16.67
C THR A 52 0.71 -22.65 16.73
N GLY A 53 1.28 -22.55 17.93
CA GLY A 53 2.72 -22.71 18.13
C GLY A 53 3.52 -21.43 17.88
N LYS A 54 4.85 -21.58 17.86
CA LYS A 54 5.79 -20.46 17.76
C LYS A 54 5.94 -19.99 16.33
N MET A 55 5.52 -18.73 16.06
CA MET A 55 5.69 -18.07 14.78
C MET A 55 7.02 -17.33 14.71
N VAL A 56 7.61 -17.32 13.51
CA VAL A 56 8.87 -16.61 13.19
C VAL A 56 8.59 -15.55 12.16
N TRP A 57 8.82 -14.30 12.54
CA TRP A 57 8.65 -13.14 11.67
C TRP A 57 9.98 -12.67 11.11
N LYS A 58 10.04 -12.34 9.82
CA LYS A 58 11.25 -11.82 9.16
C LYS A 58 10.91 -10.65 8.24
N SER A 59 11.83 -9.70 8.13
CA SER A 59 11.77 -8.63 7.14
C SER A 59 12.80 -8.87 6.05
N SER A 60 12.40 -8.74 4.78
CA SER A 60 13.34 -8.79 3.64
C SER A 60 14.25 -7.56 3.57
N ASN A 61 13.86 -6.45 4.22
CA ASN A 61 14.63 -5.21 4.25
C ASN A 61 14.47 -4.48 5.59
N PRO A 62 15.21 -4.87 6.64
CA PRO A 62 15.11 -4.24 7.96
C PRO A 62 15.49 -2.76 7.97
N LYS A 63 16.22 -2.28 6.97
CA LYS A 63 16.52 -0.84 6.81
C LYS A 63 15.29 -0.02 6.44
N VAL A 64 14.27 -0.65 5.82
CA VAL A 64 13.00 -0.02 5.44
C VAL A 64 11.93 -0.24 6.50
N ALA A 65 11.74 -1.49 6.93
CA ALA A 65 10.79 -1.85 7.98
C ALA A 65 11.32 -3.02 8.79
N THR A 66 11.25 -2.95 10.11
CA THR A 66 11.52 -4.06 11.02
C THR A 66 10.23 -4.73 11.46
N VAL A 67 10.33 -5.97 11.94
CA VAL A 67 9.24 -6.69 12.59
C VAL A 67 9.77 -7.37 13.84
N ASP A 68 9.02 -7.36 14.93
CA ASP A 68 9.36 -8.06 16.15
C ASP A 68 8.80 -9.50 16.20
N LYS A 69 9.10 -10.22 17.29
CA LYS A 69 8.64 -11.60 17.50
C LYS A 69 7.12 -11.73 17.62
N LYS A 70 6.40 -10.62 17.87
CA LYS A 70 4.94 -10.55 17.99
C LYS A 70 4.25 -10.09 16.71
N GLY A 71 5.01 -9.82 15.63
CA GLY A 71 4.48 -9.33 14.36
C GLY A 71 4.24 -7.80 14.33
N LEU A 72 4.79 -7.05 15.29
CA LEU A 72 4.70 -5.59 15.26
C LEU A 72 5.73 -5.04 14.26
N VAL A 73 5.24 -4.50 13.15
CA VAL A 73 6.04 -3.85 12.11
C VAL A 73 6.29 -2.39 12.50
N LYS A 74 7.54 -1.94 12.34
CA LYS A 74 7.94 -0.53 12.51
C LYS A 74 8.57 0.00 11.23
N ALA A 75 8.04 1.09 10.69
CA ALA A 75 8.54 1.77 9.51
C ALA A 75 9.77 2.64 9.85
N ILE A 76 10.90 2.36 9.19
CA ILE A 76 12.20 2.99 9.49
C ILE A 76 12.58 4.03 8.43
N LYS A 77 12.57 3.65 7.14
CA LYS A 77 13.03 4.48 6.02
C LYS A 77 12.13 4.28 4.81
N PRO A 78 11.95 5.29 3.94
CA PRO A 78 11.18 5.13 2.72
C PRO A 78 11.69 3.98 1.85
N GLY A 79 10.75 3.19 1.31
CA GLY A 79 11.04 2.03 0.48
C GLY A 79 9.98 0.95 0.61
N LYS A 80 10.32 -0.26 0.16
CA LYS A 80 9.48 -1.46 0.21
C LYS A 80 10.20 -2.57 1.00
N ALA A 81 9.49 -3.26 1.84
CA ALA A 81 9.92 -4.49 2.49
C ALA A 81 8.81 -5.55 2.43
N MET A 82 9.17 -6.81 2.32
CA MET A 82 8.28 -7.94 2.51
C MET A 82 8.46 -8.46 3.93
N ILE A 83 7.37 -8.52 4.69
CA ILE A 83 7.36 -9.16 6.01
C ILE A 83 6.80 -10.55 5.83
N SER A 84 7.57 -11.55 6.19
CA SER A 84 7.16 -12.95 6.15
C SER A 84 6.92 -13.51 7.55
N VAL A 85 5.98 -14.45 7.64
CA VAL A 85 5.73 -15.25 8.84
C VAL A 85 5.75 -16.72 8.47
N SER A 86 6.37 -17.54 9.32
CA SER A 86 6.46 -18.99 9.17
C SER A 86 6.53 -19.66 10.54
N GLY A 87 6.43 -21.00 10.57
CA GLY A 87 6.53 -21.79 11.80
C GLY A 87 5.18 -22.15 12.40
N GLY A 88 5.21 -22.70 13.63
CA GLY A 88 4.02 -23.31 14.21
C GLY A 88 3.51 -24.47 13.35
N ASN A 89 2.20 -24.55 13.18
CA ASN A 89 1.54 -25.50 12.28
C ASN A 89 1.29 -24.96 10.87
N LEU A 90 1.89 -23.81 10.49
CA LEU A 90 1.79 -23.23 9.16
C LEU A 90 2.71 -23.97 8.19
N ILE A 91 2.14 -24.48 7.09
CA ILE A 91 2.92 -25.05 5.98
C ILE A 91 3.44 -23.91 5.12
N GLY A 92 4.77 -23.78 5.05
CA GLY A 92 5.40 -22.73 4.26
C GLY A 92 5.45 -21.39 4.97
N SER A 93 5.17 -20.30 4.26
CA SER A 93 5.19 -18.94 4.80
C SER A 93 4.14 -18.06 4.15
N MET A 94 3.65 -17.08 4.88
CA MET A 94 2.83 -16.00 4.35
C MET A 94 3.61 -14.68 4.35
N THR A 95 3.28 -13.78 3.43
CA THR A 95 3.98 -12.51 3.28
C THR A 95 3.03 -11.33 3.23
N CYS A 96 3.47 -10.20 3.80
CA CYS A 96 2.81 -8.91 3.72
C CYS A 96 3.75 -7.89 3.07
N LYS A 97 3.27 -7.19 2.03
CA LYS A 97 3.99 -6.06 1.43
C LYS A 97 3.88 -4.86 2.35
N VAL A 98 5.01 -4.27 2.73
CA VAL A 98 5.07 -3.05 3.54
C VAL A 98 5.75 -1.95 2.74
N GLY A 99 4.96 -0.95 2.37
CA GLY A 99 5.44 0.26 1.74
C GLY A 99 5.63 1.38 2.77
N VAL A 100 6.78 2.04 2.74
CA VAL A 100 7.10 3.13 3.66
C VAL A 100 7.38 4.43 2.92
N SER A 101 6.79 5.53 3.37
CA SER A 101 6.98 6.86 2.79
C SER A 101 7.23 7.93 3.85
N LYS A 102 7.84 9.06 3.44
CA LYS A 102 7.99 10.23 4.30
C LYS A 102 6.68 11.01 4.39
N LYS A 103 6.42 11.61 5.55
CA LYS A 103 5.41 12.65 5.66
C LYS A 103 5.94 13.93 5.00
N ILE A 104 5.13 14.56 4.16
CA ILE A 104 5.42 15.91 3.63
C ILE A 104 4.29 16.87 3.99
N THR A 105 4.61 18.15 4.09
CA THR A 105 3.63 19.20 4.38
C THR A 105 2.88 19.59 3.09
N THR A 106 1.70 20.22 3.24
CA THR A 106 0.93 20.78 2.12
C THR A 106 1.75 21.78 1.30
N LYS A 107 2.56 22.64 1.98
CA LYS A 107 3.48 23.58 1.32
C LYS A 107 4.52 22.86 0.46
N GLN A 108 5.09 21.75 0.97
CA GLN A 108 6.05 20.93 0.21
C GLN A 108 5.37 20.23 -0.98
N ALA A 109 4.15 19.68 -0.78
CA ALA A 109 3.38 19.07 -1.84
C ALA A 109 3.10 20.07 -2.97
N ARG A 110 2.57 21.26 -2.65
CA ARG A 110 2.33 22.33 -3.62
C ARG A 110 3.60 22.71 -4.39
N ARG A 111 4.73 22.92 -3.69
CA ARG A 111 6.01 23.27 -4.33
C ARG A 111 6.45 22.19 -5.32
N LYS A 112 6.34 20.92 -4.96
CA LYS A 112 6.70 19.80 -5.84
C LYS A 112 5.79 19.74 -7.07
N ILE A 113 4.47 19.89 -6.91
CA ILE A 113 3.51 19.89 -8.03
C ILE A 113 3.81 21.05 -8.98
N MET A 114 4.04 22.26 -8.45
CA MET A 114 4.36 23.43 -9.27
C MET A 114 5.67 23.26 -10.06
N ALA A 115 6.66 22.59 -9.48
CA ALA A 115 7.91 22.30 -10.19
C ALA A 115 7.72 21.34 -11.38
N MET A 116 6.64 20.55 -11.37
CA MET A 116 6.33 19.61 -12.46
C MET A 116 5.69 20.25 -13.69
N LYS A 117 5.30 21.55 -13.65
CA LYS A 117 4.79 22.27 -14.82
C LYS A 117 5.72 22.19 -16.05
N LYS A 118 7.02 22.07 -15.83
CA LYS A 118 7.99 21.88 -16.92
C LYS A 118 7.87 20.50 -17.59
N THR A 119 7.49 19.47 -16.83
CA THR A 119 7.32 18.10 -17.30
C THR A 119 5.93 17.87 -17.89
N TYR A 120 4.91 18.41 -17.23
CA TYR A 120 3.51 18.30 -17.64
C TYR A 120 3.06 19.65 -18.17
N LYS A 121 3.39 19.92 -19.45
CA LYS A 121 3.05 21.17 -20.13
C LYS A 121 1.54 21.25 -20.35
N GLU A 122 1.01 22.47 -20.35
CA GLU A 122 -0.36 22.75 -20.75
C GLU A 122 -0.64 22.27 -22.20
N GLY A 123 -1.83 21.79 -22.47
CA GLY A 123 -2.22 21.28 -23.78
C GLY A 123 -1.82 19.81 -24.06
N LEU A 124 -1.12 19.11 -23.14
CA LEU A 124 -0.85 17.69 -23.32
C LEU A 124 -2.13 16.88 -23.13
N SER A 125 -2.43 16.03 -24.11
CA SER A 125 -3.53 15.07 -24.03
C SER A 125 -3.17 13.86 -23.17
N TRP A 126 -4.09 13.46 -22.30
CA TRP A 126 -3.97 12.32 -21.38
C TRP A 126 -5.15 11.37 -21.57
N THR A 127 -5.03 10.51 -22.55
CA THR A 127 -6.06 9.52 -22.88
C THR A 127 -5.72 8.15 -22.28
N ASN A 128 -6.71 7.26 -22.26
CA ASN A 128 -6.50 5.89 -21.81
C ASN A 128 -5.53 5.11 -22.68
N GLU A 129 -5.36 5.53 -23.93
CA GLU A 129 -4.46 4.88 -24.90
C GLU A 129 -3.01 5.32 -24.75
N ASN A 130 -2.79 6.63 -24.47
CA ASN A 130 -1.45 7.20 -24.47
C ASN A 130 -0.79 7.26 -23.08
N ARG A 131 -1.55 6.99 -21.98
CA ARG A 131 -1.03 7.05 -20.63
C ARG A 131 -1.52 5.88 -19.77
N GLN A 132 -0.55 5.12 -19.28
CA GLN A 132 -0.75 4.02 -18.34
C GLN A 132 0.24 4.18 -17.19
N TYR A 133 -0.21 3.92 -15.98
CA TYR A 133 0.61 3.98 -14.78
C TYR A 133 0.14 2.98 -13.73
N PHE A 134 1.05 2.17 -13.20
CA PHE A 134 0.74 1.32 -12.06
C PHE A 134 0.93 2.13 -10.77
N TRP A 135 -0.19 2.49 -10.14
CA TRP A 135 -0.17 3.28 -8.91
C TRP A 135 -0.04 2.35 -7.68
N GLU A 136 1.19 2.19 -7.21
CA GLU A 136 1.56 1.29 -6.11
C GLU A 136 0.76 1.51 -4.83
N ALA A 137 0.45 2.76 -4.48
CA ALA A 137 -0.29 3.09 -3.26
C ALA A 137 -1.73 2.57 -3.26
N THR A 138 -2.30 2.29 -4.43
CA THR A 138 -3.66 1.75 -4.59
C THR A 138 -3.68 0.35 -5.17
N ASN A 139 -2.49 -0.19 -5.52
CA ASN A 139 -2.31 -1.47 -6.20
C ASN A 139 -3.19 -1.59 -7.46
N CYS A 140 -3.21 -0.52 -8.26
CA CYS A 140 -4.08 -0.41 -9.42
C CYS A 140 -3.33 0.00 -10.68
N GLN A 141 -3.62 -0.70 -11.80
CA GLN A 141 -3.27 -0.24 -13.13
C GLN A 141 -4.22 0.88 -13.51
N CYS A 142 -3.71 2.08 -13.71
CA CYS A 142 -4.47 3.29 -14.01
C CYS A 142 -4.22 3.75 -15.45
N TYR A 143 -5.21 4.41 -16.02
CA TYR A 143 -5.20 4.90 -17.41
C TYR A 143 -5.62 6.37 -17.44
N GLY A 144 -5.19 7.10 -18.48
CA GLY A 144 -5.60 8.50 -18.73
C GLY A 144 -5.34 9.43 -17.54
N CYS A 145 -6.35 10.21 -17.17
CA CYS A 145 -6.23 11.21 -16.11
C CYS A 145 -5.95 10.61 -14.71
N ILE A 146 -6.43 9.38 -14.42
CA ILE A 146 -6.09 8.69 -13.18
C ILE A 146 -4.61 8.30 -13.17
N ALA A 147 -4.09 7.83 -14.30
CA ALA A 147 -2.66 7.50 -14.45
C ALA A 147 -1.78 8.72 -14.18
N LEU A 148 -2.13 9.88 -14.73
CA LEU A 148 -1.44 11.14 -14.45
C LEU A 148 -1.49 11.51 -12.97
N CYS A 149 -2.66 11.44 -12.34
CA CYS A 149 -2.80 11.75 -10.92
C CYS A 149 -2.00 10.78 -10.04
N GLY A 150 -1.98 9.50 -10.36
CA GLY A 150 -1.19 8.48 -9.68
C GLY A 150 0.31 8.76 -9.81
N GLU A 151 0.79 9.06 -11.01
CA GLU A 151 2.19 9.38 -11.26
C GLU A 151 2.63 10.64 -10.52
N ILE A 152 1.82 11.72 -10.55
CA ILE A 152 2.09 12.95 -9.80
C ILE A 152 2.08 12.66 -8.30
N SER A 153 1.11 11.90 -7.81
CA SER A 153 1.03 11.51 -6.39
C SER A 153 2.30 10.80 -5.93
N ASP A 154 2.79 9.84 -6.69
CA ASP A 154 4.00 9.09 -6.35
C ASP A 154 5.27 9.96 -6.37
N LYS A 155 5.38 10.88 -7.33
CA LYS A 155 6.48 11.87 -7.38
C LYS A 155 6.43 12.85 -6.21
N VAL A 156 5.23 13.21 -5.74
CA VAL A 156 5.03 14.13 -4.62
C VAL A 156 5.23 13.45 -3.28
N PHE A 157 4.51 12.35 -3.04
CA PHE A 157 4.39 11.71 -1.72
C PHE A 157 5.25 10.45 -1.57
N GLY A 158 5.77 9.91 -2.68
CA GLY A 158 6.46 8.63 -2.77
C GLY A 158 5.50 7.47 -3.06
N LYS A 159 6.00 6.47 -3.79
CA LYS A 159 5.23 5.33 -4.32
C LYS A 159 4.38 4.58 -3.29
N TYR A 160 4.79 4.59 -2.04
CA TYR A 160 4.13 3.84 -0.96
C TYR A 160 3.44 4.77 0.04
N ALA A 161 3.02 5.96 -0.38
CA ALA A 161 2.31 6.87 0.50
C ALA A 161 0.91 6.31 0.84
N PRO A 162 0.52 6.27 2.14
CA PRO A 162 -0.84 5.88 2.50
C PRO A 162 -1.87 6.77 1.82
N VAL A 163 -2.85 6.15 1.17
CA VAL A 163 -4.00 6.84 0.56
C VAL A 163 -5.20 6.71 1.49
N THR A 164 -5.87 7.82 1.75
CA THR A 164 -7.13 7.86 2.50
C THR A 164 -8.19 8.52 1.64
N LYS A 165 -9.39 7.95 1.63
CA LYS A 165 -10.55 8.50 0.91
C LYS A 165 -11.43 9.30 1.88
N HIS A 166 -11.96 10.42 1.42
CA HIS A 166 -12.98 11.19 2.13
C HIS A 166 -13.83 12.00 1.15
N SER A 167 -15.07 12.29 1.49
CA SER A 167 -15.99 13.12 0.72
C SER A 167 -16.12 14.55 1.24
N ASN A 168 -15.41 14.90 2.31
CA ASN A 168 -15.51 16.22 2.92
C ASN A 168 -14.67 17.27 2.17
N PHE A 169 -15.33 18.14 1.44
CA PHE A 169 -14.70 19.20 0.64
C PHE A 169 -13.87 20.19 1.50
N SER A 170 -14.31 20.48 2.73
CA SER A 170 -13.57 21.40 3.61
C SER A 170 -12.16 20.92 3.96
N ARG A 171 -11.92 19.60 3.91
CA ARG A 171 -10.63 18.97 4.20
C ARG A 171 -9.67 18.92 3.00
N ILE A 172 -10.11 19.30 1.80
CA ILE A 172 -9.28 19.29 0.60
C ILE A 172 -8.09 20.24 0.75
N LYS A 173 -6.93 19.81 0.30
CA LYS A 173 -5.67 20.55 0.34
C LYS A 173 -4.81 20.26 -0.89
N ALA A 174 -3.80 21.09 -1.11
CA ALA A 174 -2.85 20.88 -2.21
C ALA A 174 -2.19 19.47 -2.13
N GLY A 175 -2.24 18.76 -3.23
CA GLY A 175 -1.78 17.38 -3.36
C GLY A 175 -2.88 16.34 -3.25
N ASP A 176 -4.09 16.70 -2.87
CA ASP A 176 -5.21 15.75 -2.90
C ASP A 176 -5.62 15.47 -4.34
N HIS A 177 -6.00 14.23 -4.59
CA HIS A 177 -6.58 13.76 -5.84
C HIS A 177 -8.10 13.75 -5.69
N ILE A 178 -8.79 14.49 -6.54
CA ILE A 178 -10.25 14.52 -6.61
C ILE A 178 -10.70 13.65 -7.78
N ARG A 179 -11.64 12.76 -7.52
CA ARG A 179 -12.36 11.99 -8.54
C ARG A 179 -13.71 12.65 -8.79
N ILE A 180 -13.97 13.03 -10.04
CA ILE A 180 -15.22 13.65 -10.47
C ILE A 180 -16.02 12.60 -11.23
N GLY A 181 -17.05 12.07 -10.59
CA GLY A 181 -17.81 10.94 -11.14
C GLY A 181 -16.90 9.74 -11.45
N ASN A 182 -17.20 9.05 -12.56
CA ASN A 182 -16.37 7.96 -13.07
C ASN A 182 -15.44 8.39 -14.22
N GLU A 183 -15.44 9.65 -14.61
CA GLU A 183 -14.83 10.10 -15.86
C GLU A 183 -13.51 10.84 -15.63
N HIS A 184 -13.46 11.77 -14.68
CA HIS A 184 -12.30 12.64 -14.52
C HIS A 184 -11.58 12.53 -13.18
N SER A 185 -10.28 12.80 -13.25
CA SER A 185 -9.40 12.92 -12.08
C SER A 185 -8.59 14.19 -12.18
N VAL A 186 -8.52 14.93 -11.08
CA VAL A 186 -7.75 16.18 -11.00
C VAL A 186 -6.88 16.18 -9.74
N MET A 187 -5.76 16.87 -9.83
CA MET A 187 -4.86 17.09 -8.71
C MET A 187 -5.03 18.52 -8.17
N VAL A 188 -5.29 18.64 -6.88
CA VAL A 188 -5.46 19.95 -6.26
C VAL A 188 -4.11 20.67 -6.13
N LEU A 189 -4.01 21.85 -6.72
CA LEU A 189 -2.84 22.72 -6.58
C LEU A 189 -2.97 23.68 -5.38
N GLN A 190 -4.14 24.25 -5.22
CA GLN A 190 -4.46 25.23 -4.18
C GLN A 190 -5.95 25.24 -3.91
N LYS A 191 -6.32 25.50 -2.67
CA LYS A 191 -7.68 25.80 -2.27
C LYS A 191 -7.75 27.27 -1.82
N ASN A 192 -8.63 28.03 -2.44
CA ASN A 192 -8.90 29.43 -2.09
C ASN A 192 -10.26 29.51 -1.43
N GLY A 193 -10.30 29.78 -0.13
CA GLY A 193 -11.55 29.88 0.63
C GLY A 193 -12.32 28.56 0.72
N ASN A 194 -13.64 28.67 0.81
CA ASN A 194 -14.59 27.53 0.88
C ASN A 194 -15.35 27.28 -0.43
N THR A 195 -14.95 27.94 -1.49
CA THR A 195 -15.51 27.75 -2.84
C THR A 195 -14.56 26.94 -3.71
#